data_02ece6c0e4b63e17393af8ab6c7ee485
#
_entry.id   02ece6c0e4b63e17393af8ab6c7ee485
#
_cell.length_a   1.000
_cell.length_b   1.000
_cell.length_c   1.000
_cell.angle_alpha   90.00
_cell.angle_beta   90.00
_cell.angle_gamma   90.00
#
_symmetry.space_group_name_H-M   'P 1'
#
loop_
_entity.id
_entity.type
_entity.pdbx_description
1 polymer ?
#
loop_
_entity_poly.entity_id
_entity_poly.type
_entity_poly.pdbx_seq_one_letter_code
_entity_poly.pdbx_strand_id
1 'polypeptide(L)' 'MTDNNTDDKLERISELMMPVDEQIMKCTTGNEQVMLACGMMQRVKEILEHHLGAGETHKILKEYVNEQHVH' A
#
# COMPACT_ATOMS: atom_id res chain seq x y z
N MET A 1 -7.86 -22.27 13.94
CA MET A 1 -9.02 -21.58 14.13
C MET A 1 -8.80 -20.16 14.17
N THR A 2 -7.86 -19.69 14.87
CA THR A 2 -7.57 -18.29 14.91
C THR A 2 -7.10 -17.76 13.59
N ASP A 3 -6.66 -18.60 12.71
CA ASP A 3 -6.12 -18.16 11.43
C ASP A 3 -7.17 -17.70 10.46
N ASN A 4 -8.44 -18.03 10.73
CA ASN A 4 -9.51 -17.66 9.81
C ASN A 4 -9.60 -16.15 9.61
N ASN A 5 -9.44 -15.37 10.68
CA ASN A 5 -9.51 -13.92 10.56
C ASN A 5 -8.35 -13.36 9.74
N THR A 6 -7.17 -13.95 9.90
CA THR A 6 -6.01 -13.51 9.15
C THR A 6 -6.17 -13.84 7.67
N ASP A 7 -6.65 -15.05 7.38
CA ASP A 7 -6.88 -15.46 6.00
C ASP A 7 -7.92 -14.59 5.33
N ASP A 8 -9.00 -14.27 6.06
CA ASP A 8 -10.05 -13.41 5.53
C ASP A 8 -9.52 -12.01 5.22
N LYS A 9 -8.66 -11.49 6.08
CA LYS A 9 -8.08 -10.17 5.87
C LYS A 9 -7.17 -10.15 4.65
N LEU A 10 -6.35 -11.19 4.51
CA LEU A 10 -5.44 -11.28 3.36
C LEU A 10 -6.23 -11.41 2.06
N GLU A 11 -7.29 -12.20 2.10
CA GLU A 11 -8.18 -12.34 0.95
C GLU A 11 -8.79 -11.00 0.58
N ARG A 12 -9.27 -10.26 1.58
CA ARG A 12 -9.88 -8.97 1.34
C ARG A 12 -8.88 -7.97 0.77
N ILE A 13 -7.66 -7.98 1.32
CA ILE A 13 -6.61 -7.11 0.80
C ILE A 13 -6.33 -7.43 -0.66
N SER A 14 -6.26 -8.72 -0.98
CA SER A 14 -6.03 -9.15 -2.35
C SER A 14 -7.11 -8.62 -3.28
N GLU A 15 -8.38 -8.73 -2.86
CA GLU A 15 -9.49 -8.22 -3.65
C GLU A 15 -9.39 -6.71 -3.86
N LEU A 16 -9.04 -5.99 -2.78
CA LEU A 16 -8.92 -4.54 -2.86
C LEU A 16 -7.78 -4.12 -3.75
N MET A 17 -6.73 -4.95 -3.83
CA MET A 17 -5.56 -4.62 -4.63
C MET A 17 -5.70 -5.00 -6.10
N MET A 18 -6.69 -5.80 -6.46
CA MET A 18 -6.84 -6.21 -7.85
C MET A 18 -6.90 -5.04 -8.84
N PRO A 19 -7.70 -4.00 -8.59
CA PRO A 19 -7.71 -2.87 -9.53
C PRO A 19 -6.36 -2.16 -9.61
N VAL A 20 -5.62 -2.14 -8.50
CA VAL A 20 -4.28 -1.54 -8.49
C VAL A 20 -3.34 -2.36 -9.35
N ASP A 21 -3.37 -3.69 -9.18
CA ASP A 21 -2.55 -4.59 -9.98
C ASP A 21 -2.86 -4.43 -11.46
N GLU A 22 -4.14 -4.32 -11.79
CA GLU A 22 -4.56 -4.11 -13.18
C GLU A 22 -4.01 -2.80 -13.72
N GLN A 23 -4.04 -1.76 -12.89
CA GLN A 23 -3.54 -0.47 -13.32
C GLN A 23 -2.03 -0.52 -13.58
N ILE A 24 -1.30 -1.25 -12.73
CA ILE A 24 0.13 -1.44 -12.93
C ILE A 24 0.39 -2.12 -14.27
N MET A 25 -0.41 -3.13 -14.60
CA MET A 25 -0.26 -3.85 -15.85
C MET A 25 -0.58 -3.00 -17.08
N LYS A 26 -1.42 -1.99 -16.90
CA LYS A 26 -1.78 -1.09 -18.00
C LYS A 26 -0.71 -0.05 -18.30
N CYS A 27 0.24 0.14 -17.40
CA CYS A 27 1.34 1.05 -17.67
C CYS A 27 2.21 0.49 -18.76
N THR A 28 2.53 1.33 -19.76
CA THR A 28 3.28 0.86 -20.93
C THR A 28 4.78 1.07 -20.80
N THR A 29 5.21 1.89 -19.83
CA THR A 29 6.63 2.17 -19.65
C THR A 29 6.96 2.12 -18.16
N GLY A 30 8.25 1.95 -17.87
CA GLY A 30 8.71 2.03 -16.48
C GLY A 30 8.46 3.39 -15.88
N ASN A 31 8.56 4.44 -16.68
CA ASN A 31 8.30 5.79 -16.19
C ASN A 31 6.86 5.96 -15.74
N GLU A 32 5.93 5.38 -16.50
CA GLU A 32 4.52 5.41 -16.10
C GLU A 32 4.30 4.67 -14.79
N GLN A 33 4.99 3.55 -14.61
CA GLN A 33 4.87 2.81 -13.35
C GLN A 33 5.39 3.63 -12.17
N VAL A 34 6.49 4.36 -12.37
CA VAL A 34 7.00 5.22 -11.31
C VAL A 34 6.01 6.34 -10.99
N MET A 35 5.42 6.92 -12.01
CA MET A 35 4.41 7.97 -11.80
C MET A 35 3.22 7.42 -11.04
N LEU A 36 2.76 6.24 -11.41
CA LEU A 36 1.67 5.58 -10.70
C LEU A 36 2.03 5.33 -9.25
N ALA A 37 3.24 4.84 -9.00
CA ALA A 37 3.71 4.58 -7.64
C ALA A 37 3.71 5.84 -6.80
N CYS A 38 4.18 6.95 -7.37
CA CYS A 38 4.18 8.21 -6.65
C CYS A 38 2.76 8.66 -6.31
N GLY A 39 1.84 8.50 -7.25
CA GLY A 39 0.44 8.82 -6.99
C GLY A 39 -0.16 7.95 -5.91
N MET A 40 0.18 6.66 -5.93
CA MET A 40 -0.30 5.74 -4.91
C MET A 40 0.23 6.11 -3.52
N MET A 41 1.50 6.51 -3.45
CA MET A 41 2.06 6.93 -2.16
C MET A 41 1.32 8.13 -1.60
N GLN A 42 0.94 9.07 -2.46
CA GLN A 42 0.16 10.21 -2.02
C GLN A 42 -1.20 9.76 -1.47
N ARG A 43 -1.86 8.82 -2.15
CA ARG A 43 -3.13 8.30 -1.68
C ARG A 43 -2.99 7.55 -0.37
N VAL A 44 -1.93 6.77 -0.23
CA VAL A 44 -1.65 6.06 1.01
C VAL A 44 -1.53 7.06 2.16
N LYS A 45 -0.76 8.11 1.96
CA LYS A 45 -0.57 9.12 2.97
C LYS A 45 -1.90 9.76 3.36
N GLU A 46 -2.70 10.11 2.37
CA GLU A 46 -3.99 10.76 2.61
C GLU A 46 -4.93 9.87 3.42
N ILE A 47 -5.01 8.60 3.04
CA ILE A 47 -5.91 7.67 3.71
C ILE A 47 -5.48 7.44 5.15
N LEU A 48 -4.19 7.20 5.36
CA LEU A 48 -3.69 6.92 6.69
C LEU A 48 -3.81 8.14 7.59
N GLU A 49 -3.52 9.33 7.06
CA GLU A 49 -3.64 10.54 7.86
C GLU A 49 -5.09 10.81 8.26
N HIS A 50 -6.01 10.52 7.35
CA HIS A 50 -7.41 10.72 7.64
C HIS A 50 -7.89 9.84 8.81
N HIS A 51 -7.42 8.61 8.86
CA HIS A 51 -7.89 7.65 9.86
C HIS A 51 -7.01 7.59 11.11
N LEU A 52 -5.72 7.82 10.98
CA LEU A 52 -4.77 7.61 12.06
C LEU A 52 -4.06 8.89 12.51
N GLY A 53 -4.18 9.97 11.74
CA GLY A 53 -3.46 11.20 12.03
C GLY A 53 -2.04 11.18 11.48
N ALA A 54 -1.45 12.38 11.43
CA ALA A 54 -0.14 12.56 10.79
C ALA A 54 0.98 11.82 11.52
N GLY A 55 0.93 11.82 12.86
CA GLY A 55 1.98 11.20 13.65
C GLY A 55 2.06 9.70 13.46
N GLU A 56 0.92 9.01 13.57
CA GLU A 56 0.87 7.57 13.36
C GLU A 56 1.22 7.20 11.93
N THR A 57 0.74 7.99 10.98
CA THR A 57 1.05 7.75 9.57
C THR A 57 2.54 7.81 9.34
N HIS A 58 3.20 8.85 9.86
CA HIS A 58 4.64 8.98 9.71
C HIS A 58 5.38 7.78 10.29
N LYS A 59 4.93 7.33 11.45
CA LYS A 59 5.55 6.20 12.12
C LYS A 59 5.43 4.91 11.30
N ILE A 60 4.23 4.65 10.77
CA ILE A 60 3.98 3.46 9.97
C ILE A 60 4.85 3.48 8.71
N LEU A 61 4.85 4.60 8.00
CA LEU A 61 5.61 4.69 6.76
C LEU A 61 7.10 4.58 7.01
N LYS A 62 7.57 5.18 8.10
CA LYS A 62 8.98 5.10 8.46
C LYS A 62 9.39 3.67 8.79
N GLU A 63 8.57 2.96 9.54
CA GLU A 63 8.85 1.58 9.89
C GLU A 63 8.87 0.69 8.66
N TYR A 64 7.93 0.90 7.76
CA TYR A 64 7.88 0.13 6.54
C TYR A 64 9.16 0.30 5.71
N VAL A 65 9.60 1.55 5.55
CA VAL A 65 10.82 1.82 4.80
C VAL A 65 12.03 1.22 5.47
N ASN A 66 12.10 1.32 6.79
CA ASN A 66 13.23 0.76 7.53
C ASN A 66 13.32 -0.75 7.41
N GLU A 67 12.17 -1.42 7.44
CA GLU A 67 12.15 -2.87 7.27
C GLU A 67 12.66 -3.28 5.91
N GLN A 68 12.24 -2.56 4.88
CA GLN A 68 12.72 -2.83 3.53
C GLN A 68 14.21 -2.58 3.41
N HIS A 69 14.71 -1.65 4.21
CA HIS A 69 16.11 -1.25 4.14
C HIS A 69 17.06 -2.21 4.85
N VAL A 70 16.57 -2.95 5.81
CA VAL A 70 17.40 -3.84 6.61
C VAL A 70 17.90 -5.02 5.80
N HIS A 71 17.26 -5.32 4.72
CA HIS A 71 17.69 -6.41 3.86
C HIS A 71 18.69 -5.95 2.83
#